data_33803d3aa283e74e0859a82ba57740b9
#
_entry.id   33803d3aa283e74e0859a82ba57740b9
#
_cell.length_a   1.000
_cell.length_b   1.000
_cell.length_c   1.000
_cell.angle_alpha   90.00
_cell.angle_beta   90.00
_cell.angle_gamma   90.00
#
_symmetry.space_group_name_H-M   'P 1'
#
loop_
_entity.id
_entity.type
_entity.pdbx_description
1 polymer ?
#
loop_
_entity_poly.entity_id
_entity_poly.type
_entity_poly.pdbx_seq_one_letter_code
_entity_poly.pdbx_strand_id
1 'polypeptide(L)'
;MDKKLLRYWKNCLLDAEWSNSMFYKEPRVTLAFEDRMPESIPEEDIELLFPDGREDGKKCKVRIAPCVLLPEYENGKPIGKTFPEYPFFITATLGPDGSLQLPENPMDRVPMFVRKFLSPNAKDDRTLASLDEVDSLLSAFKTDVSTKEEYWEACEALFRKATGMTFAEMNYPDQPEMVITKAPVTGMAQNILRLYDKLLQCKEDLPLLECLTRCGCEPLLPMPARREIYANKRHLAQMSSDFPLSVSQRETLAMYTHPRGSRIFAVNGPPGTGKTTFLQTVIANRLVHSVLTDGEPELIVASSVNNQAITNILKDFEMEAAETDAAEVGLAARWLPELDTLGLYLSGKEELTERYAMMLNTRGKGFPETYDNPERVDEYRTYYLELFNRYFHTSCKDETECQHYLRGQMALLRDWIETGMEAAAQKESGGVNGGKNLLVRMMQHFRKTSSAYEETMARWEENDDFRARYTRLTEGEEYRNLPCME
;
A
#
# COMPACT_ATOMS: atom_id res chain seq x y z
N MET A 1 3.06 -18.01 13.47
CA MET A 1 3.49 -17.45 12.15
C MET A 1 3.97 -18.58 11.25
N ASP A 2 3.46 -18.70 10.03
CA ASP A 2 3.90 -19.72 9.06
C ASP A 2 5.15 -19.25 8.29
N LYS A 3 6.33 -19.72 8.72
CA LYS A 3 7.62 -19.39 8.08
C LYS A 3 7.76 -19.98 6.66
N LYS A 4 7.01 -21.04 6.33
CA LYS A 4 7.03 -21.61 4.96
C LYS A 4 6.38 -20.64 3.98
N LEU A 5 5.24 -20.06 4.34
CA LEU A 5 4.54 -19.08 3.52
C LEU A 5 5.37 -17.79 3.32
N LEU A 6 6.07 -17.33 4.37
CA LEU A 6 6.98 -16.19 4.23
C LEU A 6 8.15 -16.46 3.27
N ARG A 7 8.72 -17.68 3.31
CA ARG A 7 9.75 -18.10 2.36
C ARG A 7 9.20 -18.14 0.93
N TYR A 8 8.00 -18.68 0.77
CA TYR A 8 7.32 -18.70 -0.52
C TYR A 8 7.14 -17.28 -1.09
N TRP A 9 6.60 -16.36 -0.32
CA TRP A 9 6.43 -14.97 -0.75
C TRP A 9 7.77 -14.29 -1.07
N LYS A 10 8.80 -14.51 -0.26
CA LYS A 10 10.16 -14.01 -0.54
C LYS A 10 10.66 -14.53 -1.88
N ASN A 11 10.52 -15.83 -2.13
CA ASN A 11 10.98 -16.46 -3.38
C ASN A 11 10.17 -15.96 -4.58
N CYS A 12 8.85 -15.78 -4.45
CA CYS A 12 8.03 -15.17 -5.50
C CYS A 12 8.48 -13.76 -5.85
N LEU A 13 8.82 -12.96 -4.84
CA LEU A 13 9.30 -11.59 -5.05
C LEU A 13 10.68 -11.57 -5.72
N LEU A 14 11.60 -12.43 -5.28
CA LEU A 14 12.90 -12.61 -5.91
C LEU A 14 12.75 -13.00 -7.38
N ASP A 15 11.88 -13.95 -7.68
CA ASP A 15 11.64 -14.41 -9.02
C ASP A 15 11.00 -13.34 -9.92
N ALA A 16 10.07 -12.55 -9.38
CA ALA A 16 9.47 -11.43 -10.10
C ALA A 16 10.52 -10.37 -10.48
N GLU A 17 11.41 -10.01 -9.55
CA GLU A 17 12.53 -9.10 -9.80
C GLU A 17 13.48 -9.65 -10.87
N TRP A 18 13.72 -10.96 -10.86
CA TRP A 18 14.60 -11.63 -11.79
C TRP A 18 13.99 -11.81 -13.18
N SER A 19 12.69 -12.05 -13.25
CA SER A 19 11.98 -12.12 -14.53
C SER A 19 11.98 -10.78 -15.25
N ASN A 20 12.07 -9.68 -14.52
CA ASN A 20 12.15 -8.32 -15.04
C ASN A 20 13.59 -7.89 -15.33
N SER A 21 14.60 -8.54 -14.74
CA SER A 21 15.99 -8.21 -14.99
C SER A 21 16.42 -8.77 -16.34
N MET A 22 17.06 -7.91 -17.14
CA MET A 22 17.62 -8.32 -18.41
C MET A 22 19.02 -8.93 -18.17
N PHE A 23 19.10 -10.13 -17.58
CA PHE A 23 20.37 -10.82 -17.26
C PHE A 23 21.38 -10.85 -18.41
N TYR A 24 20.91 -10.84 -19.66
CA TYR A 24 21.78 -10.76 -20.82
C TYR A 24 22.46 -9.39 -20.98
N LYS A 25 22.01 -8.35 -20.26
CA LYS A 25 22.63 -7.01 -20.24
C LYS A 25 23.51 -6.79 -19.01
N GLU A 26 23.41 -7.64 -18.00
CA GLU A 26 24.24 -7.57 -16.80
C GLU A 26 25.66 -8.04 -17.09
N PRO A 27 26.67 -7.45 -16.43
CA PRO A 27 28.02 -7.97 -16.45
C PRO A 27 28.02 -9.43 -16.01
N ARG A 28 28.68 -10.28 -16.80
CA ARG A 28 28.75 -11.71 -16.56
C ARG A 28 30.10 -12.29 -16.91
N VAL A 29 30.49 -13.31 -16.18
CA VAL A 29 31.65 -14.12 -16.41
C VAL A 29 31.19 -15.49 -16.91
N THR A 30 31.70 -15.95 -18.04
CA THR A 30 31.39 -17.26 -18.58
C THR A 30 32.56 -18.18 -18.32
N LEU A 31 32.31 -19.32 -17.69
CA LEU A 31 33.30 -20.36 -17.41
C LEU A 31 32.92 -21.63 -18.14
N ALA A 32 33.94 -22.47 -18.46
CA ALA A 32 33.67 -23.83 -18.87
C ALA A 32 32.90 -24.54 -17.74
N PHE A 33 31.93 -25.36 -18.14
CA PHE A 33 31.18 -26.15 -17.16
C PHE A 33 32.07 -27.21 -16.55
N GLU A 34 32.19 -27.18 -15.25
CA GLU A 34 32.70 -28.28 -14.44
C GLU A 34 31.56 -28.71 -13.52
N ASP A 35 31.42 -30.04 -13.33
CA ASP A 35 30.35 -30.59 -12.48
C ASP A 35 30.64 -30.38 -11.00
N ARG A 36 30.94 -29.15 -10.65
CA ARG A 36 31.19 -28.64 -9.31
C ARG A 36 31.08 -27.12 -9.24
N MET A 37 30.91 -26.60 -8.04
CA MET A 37 30.99 -25.17 -7.82
C MET A 37 32.43 -24.67 -8.10
N PRO A 38 32.62 -23.60 -8.91
CA PRO A 38 33.95 -23.06 -9.19
C PRO A 38 34.65 -22.58 -7.93
N GLU A 39 35.98 -22.73 -7.88
CA GLU A 39 36.80 -22.22 -6.76
C GLU A 39 36.95 -20.71 -6.81
N SER A 40 37.16 -20.17 -7.99
CA SER A 40 37.41 -18.76 -8.24
C SER A 40 36.98 -18.38 -9.66
N ILE A 41 36.93 -17.08 -9.92
CA ILE A 41 36.80 -16.51 -11.26
C ILE A 41 38.15 -15.96 -11.72
N PRO A 42 38.40 -15.84 -13.06
CA PRO A 42 39.61 -15.22 -13.60
C PRO A 42 39.84 -13.81 -13.02
N GLU A 43 41.09 -13.47 -12.77
CA GLU A 43 41.45 -12.18 -12.16
C GLU A 43 41.00 -10.99 -13.01
N GLU A 44 41.06 -11.12 -14.33
CA GLU A 44 40.62 -10.12 -15.32
C GLU A 44 39.12 -9.84 -15.28
N ASP A 45 38.32 -10.80 -14.77
CA ASP A 45 36.86 -10.71 -14.71
C ASP A 45 36.33 -10.22 -13.35
N ILE A 46 37.20 -10.12 -12.34
CA ILE A 46 36.77 -9.74 -10.99
C ILE A 46 36.12 -8.33 -10.99
N GLU A 47 36.74 -7.39 -11.71
CA GLU A 47 36.26 -6.00 -11.78
C GLU A 47 34.88 -5.86 -12.42
N LEU A 48 34.52 -6.78 -13.33
CA LEU A 48 33.19 -6.80 -13.93
C LEU A 48 32.08 -7.00 -12.89
N LEU A 49 32.36 -7.77 -11.85
CA LEU A 49 31.39 -8.11 -10.82
C LEU A 49 31.46 -7.21 -9.58
N PHE A 50 32.48 -6.35 -9.47
CA PHE A 50 32.65 -5.33 -8.42
C PHE A 50 32.57 -3.91 -8.99
N PRO A 51 31.40 -3.39 -9.33
CA PRO A 51 31.25 -2.10 -10.03
C PRO A 51 31.67 -0.90 -9.19
N ASP A 52 31.67 -1.02 -7.86
CA ASP A 52 32.05 0.08 -6.93
C ASP A 52 33.53 0.02 -6.53
N GLY A 53 34.34 -0.79 -7.28
CA GLY A 53 35.75 -1.05 -6.97
C GLY A 53 35.93 -2.11 -5.88
N ARG A 54 37.14 -2.64 -5.82
CA ARG A 54 37.57 -3.56 -4.77
C ARG A 54 37.87 -2.76 -3.52
N GLU A 55 36.86 -2.33 -2.76
CA GLU A 55 37.12 -1.80 -1.44
C GLU A 55 37.61 -2.92 -0.51
N ASP A 56 38.66 -2.65 0.25
CA ASP A 56 39.34 -3.61 1.11
C ASP A 56 38.36 -4.46 1.95
N GLY A 57 38.36 -5.77 1.67
CA GLY A 57 37.63 -6.77 2.45
C GLY A 57 36.14 -6.93 2.18
N LYS A 58 35.54 -6.14 1.32
CA LYS A 58 34.12 -6.33 0.97
C LYS A 58 33.93 -7.53 0.03
N LYS A 59 33.05 -8.42 0.45
CA LYS A 59 32.56 -9.54 -0.37
C LYS A 59 31.27 -9.14 -1.09
N CYS A 60 31.05 -9.66 -2.29
CA CYS A 60 29.79 -9.46 -2.98
C CYS A 60 29.04 -10.77 -3.20
N LYS A 61 27.73 -10.69 -3.27
CA LYS A 61 26.87 -11.81 -3.58
C LYS A 61 26.77 -11.97 -5.10
N VAL A 62 27.04 -13.16 -5.60
CA VAL A 62 26.93 -13.52 -7.02
C VAL A 62 25.97 -14.68 -7.22
N ARG A 63 25.55 -14.85 -8.45
CA ARG A 63 24.69 -15.93 -8.89
C ARG A 63 25.43 -16.75 -9.93
N ILE A 64 25.36 -18.05 -9.78
CA ILE A 64 25.92 -19.01 -10.71
C ILE A 64 24.75 -19.70 -11.41
N ALA A 65 24.67 -19.58 -12.73
CA ALA A 65 23.80 -20.39 -13.57
C ALA A 65 24.60 -21.62 -14.02
N PRO A 66 24.36 -22.82 -13.47
CA PRO A 66 25.12 -24.01 -13.79
C PRO A 66 24.76 -24.57 -15.15
N CYS A 67 23.67 -24.15 -15.75
CA CYS A 67 23.25 -24.55 -17.09
C CYS A 67 22.67 -23.38 -17.87
N VAL A 68 22.89 -23.39 -19.17
CA VAL A 68 22.51 -22.34 -20.13
C VAL A 68 21.68 -22.96 -21.25
N LEU A 69 20.48 -22.42 -21.43
CA LEU A 69 19.63 -22.77 -22.58
C LEU A 69 19.96 -21.83 -23.73
N LEU A 70 20.54 -22.36 -24.77
CA LEU A 70 20.82 -21.60 -25.98
C LEU A 70 19.57 -21.47 -26.87
N PRO A 71 19.50 -20.44 -27.71
CA PRO A 71 18.46 -20.30 -28.71
C PRO A 71 18.47 -21.51 -29.66
N GLU A 72 17.32 -22.03 -30.00
CA GLU A 72 17.17 -23.01 -31.07
C GLU A 72 17.27 -22.33 -32.43
N TYR A 73 17.91 -22.97 -33.36
CA TYR A 73 18.07 -22.49 -34.73
C TYR A 73 17.47 -23.49 -35.72
N GLU A 74 16.61 -22.99 -36.60
CA GLU A 74 16.14 -23.73 -37.76
C GLU A 74 16.55 -22.99 -39.03
N ASN A 75 17.23 -23.69 -39.94
CA ASN A 75 17.74 -23.09 -41.19
C ASN A 75 18.58 -21.82 -41.00
N GLY A 76 19.37 -21.77 -39.89
CA GLY A 76 20.22 -20.63 -39.56
C GLY A 76 19.50 -19.40 -38.99
N LYS A 77 18.20 -19.53 -38.72
CA LYS A 77 17.42 -18.47 -38.03
C LYS A 77 16.98 -18.94 -36.64
N PRO A 78 17.09 -18.09 -35.63
CA PRO A 78 16.66 -18.46 -34.29
C PRO A 78 15.13 -18.67 -34.27
N ILE A 79 14.72 -19.78 -33.65
CA ILE A 79 13.31 -20.05 -33.37
C ILE A 79 12.99 -19.41 -32.01
N GLY A 80 12.24 -18.34 -32.04
CA GLY A 80 11.85 -17.66 -30.79
C GLY A 80 12.89 -16.63 -30.29
N LYS A 81 13.41 -16.79 -29.08
CA LYS A 81 14.33 -15.83 -28.46
C LYS A 81 15.75 -15.98 -29.00
N THR A 82 16.42 -14.86 -29.23
CA THR A 82 17.77 -14.76 -29.78
C THR A 82 18.87 -14.77 -28.71
N PHE A 83 18.52 -14.85 -27.42
CA PHE A 83 19.47 -14.75 -26.33
C PHE A 83 19.50 -16.02 -25.48
N PRO A 84 20.65 -16.36 -24.87
CA PRO A 84 20.75 -17.46 -23.93
C PRO A 84 19.83 -17.21 -22.71
N GLU A 85 19.27 -18.28 -22.19
CA GLU A 85 18.37 -18.25 -21.05
C GLU A 85 18.92 -19.10 -19.90
N TYR A 86 18.67 -18.65 -18.68
CA TYR A 86 19.19 -19.27 -17.47
C TYR A 86 18.02 -19.76 -16.61
N PRO A 87 17.74 -21.08 -16.60
CA PRO A 87 16.55 -21.60 -15.91
C PRO A 87 16.73 -21.78 -14.40
N PHE A 88 17.98 -21.86 -13.95
CA PHE A 88 18.30 -22.17 -12.57
C PHE A 88 19.52 -21.39 -12.09
N PHE A 89 19.51 -21.00 -10.81
CA PHE A 89 20.62 -20.28 -10.19
C PHE A 89 20.93 -20.79 -8.80
N ILE A 90 22.21 -20.85 -8.47
CA ILE A 90 22.75 -21.00 -7.13
C ILE A 90 23.44 -19.71 -6.68
N THR A 91 23.46 -19.46 -5.38
CA THR A 91 24.10 -18.27 -4.82
C THR A 91 25.49 -18.61 -4.33
N ALA A 92 26.43 -17.71 -4.56
CA ALA A 92 27.78 -17.76 -3.98
C ALA A 92 28.16 -16.37 -3.43
N THR A 93 29.18 -16.37 -2.60
CA THR A 93 29.85 -15.15 -2.12
C THR A 93 31.18 -15.03 -2.82
N LEU A 94 31.39 -13.94 -3.57
CA LEU A 94 32.64 -13.63 -4.26
C LEU A 94 33.51 -12.76 -3.37
N GLY A 95 34.72 -13.21 -3.10
CA GLY A 95 35.76 -12.45 -2.41
C GLY A 95 36.47 -11.46 -3.33
N PRO A 96 37.15 -10.44 -2.78
CA PRO A 96 37.93 -9.46 -3.55
C PRO A 96 39.12 -10.08 -4.29
N ASP A 97 39.54 -11.26 -3.87
CA ASP A 97 40.58 -12.11 -4.50
C ASP A 97 40.03 -13.00 -5.61
N GLY A 98 38.76 -12.91 -5.94
CA GLY A 98 38.09 -13.75 -6.94
C GLY A 98 37.63 -15.10 -6.41
N SER A 99 37.88 -15.43 -5.14
CA SER A 99 37.45 -16.70 -4.54
C SER A 99 35.93 -16.78 -4.39
N LEU A 100 35.37 -17.96 -4.68
CA LEU A 100 33.95 -18.24 -4.50
C LEU A 100 33.74 -19.08 -3.24
N GLN A 101 32.86 -18.63 -2.38
CA GLN A 101 32.55 -19.23 -1.08
C GLN A 101 31.06 -19.49 -0.94
N LEU A 102 30.69 -20.37 0.00
CA LEU A 102 29.29 -20.52 0.39
C LEU A 102 28.75 -19.19 0.95
N PRO A 103 27.47 -18.90 0.68
CA PRO A 103 26.81 -17.77 1.35
C PRO A 103 26.87 -17.93 2.87
N GLU A 104 27.29 -16.86 3.57
CA GLU A 104 27.37 -16.84 5.03
C GLU A 104 25.98 -17.03 5.68
N ASN A 105 24.95 -16.40 5.09
CA ASN A 105 23.57 -16.61 5.53
C ASN A 105 23.00 -17.90 4.91
N PRO A 106 22.65 -18.90 5.72
CA PRO A 106 22.05 -20.14 5.23
C PRO A 106 20.80 -19.95 4.37
N MET A 107 20.05 -18.89 4.61
CA MET A 107 18.83 -18.59 3.83
C MET A 107 19.14 -18.20 2.37
N ASP A 108 20.36 -17.73 2.08
CA ASP A 108 20.80 -17.41 0.73
C ASP A 108 21.23 -18.64 -0.07
N ARG A 109 21.35 -19.79 0.60
CA ARG A 109 21.71 -21.07 -0.01
C ARG A 109 20.55 -21.78 -0.71
N VAL A 110 19.31 -21.29 -0.55
CA VAL A 110 18.19 -21.84 -1.31
C VAL A 110 18.36 -21.49 -2.78
N PRO A 111 18.46 -22.49 -3.67
CA PRO A 111 18.59 -22.24 -5.10
C PRO A 111 17.29 -21.66 -5.67
N MET A 112 17.34 -21.20 -6.91
CA MET A 112 16.19 -20.59 -7.55
C MET A 112 15.94 -21.15 -8.94
N PHE A 113 14.68 -21.56 -9.17
CA PHE A 113 14.14 -21.81 -10.49
C PHE A 113 13.46 -20.55 -11.03
N VAL A 114 13.75 -20.23 -12.28
CA VAL A 114 13.08 -19.11 -12.95
C VAL A 114 11.69 -19.54 -13.40
N ARG A 115 10.66 -18.94 -12.82
CA ARG A 115 9.24 -19.38 -12.93
C ARG A 115 8.69 -19.37 -14.35
N LYS A 116 9.28 -18.60 -15.26
CA LYS A 116 8.86 -18.60 -16.68
C LYS A 116 9.03 -19.96 -17.36
N PHE A 117 9.88 -20.86 -16.82
CA PHE A 117 10.10 -22.20 -17.31
C PHE A 117 9.25 -23.27 -16.61
N LEU A 118 8.34 -22.85 -15.71
CA LEU A 118 7.52 -23.75 -14.93
C LEU A 118 6.04 -23.67 -15.38
N SER A 119 5.37 -24.82 -15.50
CA SER A 119 3.94 -24.84 -15.76
C SER A 119 3.15 -24.41 -14.51
N PRO A 120 2.05 -23.65 -14.63
CA PRO A 120 1.37 -23.19 -15.86
C PRO A 120 1.89 -21.87 -16.45
N ASN A 121 2.98 -21.30 -15.93
CA ASN A 121 3.48 -19.99 -16.36
C ASN A 121 4.30 -20.04 -17.65
N ALA A 122 4.82 -21.21 -18.00
CA ALA A 122 5.55 -21.40 -19.24
C ALA A 122 4.65 -21.08 -20.44
N LYS A 123 5.10 -20.14 -21.28
CA LYS A 123 4.37 -19.71 -22.48
C LYS A 123 4.83 -20.43 -23.75
N ASP A 124 5.94 -21.11 -23.67
CA ASP A 124 6.62 -21.75 -24.79
C ASP A 124 6.73 -23.27 -24.54
N ASP A 125 7.11 -24.04 -25.54
CA ASP A 125 7.32 -25.49 -25.47
C ASP A 125 8.47 -25.92 -24.53
N ARG A 126 9.09 -24.98 -23.82
CA ARG A 126 10.22 -25.19 -22.90
C ARG A 126 9.77 -25.25 -21.43
N THR A 127 8.71 -25.98 -21.16
CA THR A 127 8.33 -26.26 -19.76
C THR A 127 9.31 -27.28 -19.18
N LEU A 128 10.07 -26.88 -18.16
CA LEU A 128 11.07 -27.75 -17.52
C LEU A 128 10.51 -28.55 -16.36
N ALA A 129 9.57 -28.00 -15.62
CA ALA A 129 8.99 -28.62 -14.42
C ALA A 129 7.63 -28.04 -14.07
N SER A 130 6.96 -28.66 -13.11
CA SER A 130 5.75 -28.13 -12.49
C SER A 130 6.08 -27.13 -11.37
N LEU A 131 5.33 -26.02 -11.31
CA LEU A 131 5.46 -25.01 -10.27
C LEU A 131 5.26 -25.58 -8.86
N ASP A 132 4.20 -26.40 -8.68
CA ASP A 132 3.86 -26.98 -7.37
C ASP A 132 4.94 -27.94 -6.87
N GLU A 133 5.53 -28.72 -7.79
CA GLU A 133 6.61 -29.65 -7.48
C GLU A 133 7.88 -28.89 -7.08
N VAL A 134 8.28 -27.88 -7.85
CA VAL A 134 9.45 -27.05 -7.54
C VAL A 134 9.27 -26.32 -6.21
N ASP A 135 8.10 -25.72 -5.94
CA ASP A 135 7.85 -25.04 -4.68
C ASP A 135 7.90 -26.01 -3.48
N SER A 136 7.42 -27.23 -3.67
CA SER A 136 7.54 -28.29 -2.66
C SER A 136 8.99 -28.66 -2.38
N LEU A 137 9.79 -28.85 -3.43
CA LEU A 137 11.21 -29.17 -3.33
C LEU A 137 12.02 -28.05 -2.68
N LEU A 138 11.79 -26.80 -3.09
CA LEU A 138 12.44 -25.62 -2.50
C LEU A 138 12.10 -25.45 -1.02
N SER A 139 10.84 -25.73 -0.64
CA SER A 139 10.41 -25.66 0.75
C SER A 139 11.08 -26.73 1.63
N ALA A 140 11.43 -27.85 1.06
CA ALA A 140 12.09 -28.96 1.74
C ALA A 140 13.63 -28.90 1.65
N PHE A 141 14.19 -27.90 0.92
CA PHE A 141 15.62 -27.78 0.72
C PHE A 141 16.36 -27.51 2.03
N LYS A 142 17.40 -28.30 2.28
CA LYS A 142 18.24 -28.15 3.47
C LYS A 142 19.33 -27.12 3.22
N THR A 143 19.42 -26.12 4.06
CA THR A 143 20.38 -25.03 3.97
C THR A 143 21.59 -25.19 4.90
N ASP A 144 21.65 -26.25 5.69
CA ASP A 144 22.70 -26.58 6.67
C ASP A 144 23.84 -27.38 6.08
N VAL A 145 24.22 -27.07 4.85
CA VAL A 145 25.37 -27.66 4.15
C VAL A 145 26.68 -27.02 4.63
N SER A 146 27.76 -27.80 4.71
CA SER A 146 29.03 -27.35 5.27
C SER A 146 30.10 -27.06 4.22
N THR A 147 30.04 -27.72 3.06
CA THR A 147 31.01 -27.57 1.99
C THR A 147 30.38 -27.14 0.67
N LYS A 148 31.21 -26.66 -0.27
CA LYS A 148 30.76 -26.27 -1.61
C LYS A 148 30.25 -27.47 -2.42
N GLU A 149 30.91 -28.62 -2.22
CA GLU A 149 30.56 -29.88 -2.85
C GLU A 149 29.16 -30.35 -2.41
N GLU A 150 28.92 -30.40 -1.09
CA GLU A 150 27.60 -30.75 -0.54
C GLU A 150 26.50 -29.81 -1.05
N TYR A 151 26.84 -28.52 -1.18
CA TYR A 151 25.90 -27.52 -1.66
C TYR A 151 25.58 -27.73 -3.15
N TRP A 152 26.60 -27.98 -3.99
CA TRP A 152 26.41 -28.25 -5.41
C TRP A 152 25.56 -29.49 -5.62
N GLU A 153 25.94 -30.60 -4.98
CA GLU A 153 25.22 -31.88 -5.05
C GLU A 153 23.75 -31.72 -4.60
N ALA A 154 23.49 -30.97 -3.53
CA ALA A 154 22.14 -30.73 -3.06
C ALA A 154 21.31 -29.91 -4.06
N CYS A 155 21.92 -28.92 -4.70
CA CYS A 155 21.27 -28.09 -5.74
C CYS A 155 21.00 -28.90 -7.00
N GLU A 156 21.98 -29.73 -7.46
CA GLU A 156 21.79 -30.57 -8.61
C GLU A 156 20.74 -31.67 -8.36
N ALA A 157 20.78 -32.30 -7.20
CA ALA A 157 19.76 -33.27 -6.80
C ALA A 157 18.33 -32.68 -6.82
N LEU A 158 18.19 -31.45 -6.37
CA LEU A 158 16.90 -30.73 -6.44
C LEU A 158 16.52 -30.47 -7.90
N PHE A 159 17.44 -29.95 -8.72
CA PHE A 159 17.24 -29.69 -10.13
C PHE A 159 16.84 -30.94 -10.90
N ARG A 160 17.59 -32.02 -10.71
CA ARG A 160 17.32 -33.33 -11.33
C ARG A 160 15.97 -33.89 -10.91
N LYS A 161 15.59 -33.75 -9.65
CA LYS A 161 14.30 -34.22 -9.18
C LYS A 161 13.15 -33.46 -9.82
N ALA A 162 13.32 -32.16 -10.06
CA ALA A 162 12.30 -31.32 -10.68
C ALA A 162 12.19 -31.49 -12.20
N THR A 163 13.33 -31.63 -12.89
CA THR A 163 13.41 -31.61 -14.37
C THR A 163 13.62 -32.97 -14.99
N GLY A 164 14.11 -33.96 -14.23
CA GLY A 164 14.57 -35.26 -14.72
C GLY A 164 15.98 -35.23 -15.32
N MET A 165 16.68 -34.08 -15.34
CA MET A 165 17.98 -33.87 -15.99
C MET A 165 19.01 -33.35 -14.99
N THR A 166 20.29 -33.67 -15.21
CA THR A 166 21.42 -33.05 -14.53
C THR A 166 21.77 -31.70 -15.14
N PHE A 167 22.63 -30.92 -14.47
CA PHE A 167 23.15 -29.68 -15.06
C PHE A 167 23.92 -29.92 -16.36
N ALA A 168 24.69 -30.99 -16.41
CA ALA A 168 25.45 -31.41 -17.61
C ALA A 168 24.51 -31.76 -18.77
N GLU A 169 23.45 -32.53 -18.52
CA GLU A 169 22.48 -32.94 -19.55
C GLU A 169 21.65 -31.76 -20.07
N MET A 170 21.42 -30.74 -19.24
CA MET A 170 20.71 -29.54 -19.64
C MET A 170 21.57 -28.57 -20.43
N ASN A 171 22.88 -28.60 -20.26
CA ASN A 171 23.83 -27.77 -20.97
C ASN A 171 23.98 -28.18 -22.45
N TYR A 172 24.47 -27.24 -23.25
CA TYR A 172 24.72 -27.49 -24.66
C TYR A 172 25.85 -28.52 -24.85
N PRO A 173 25.64 -29.60 -25.65
CA PRO A 173 26.57 -30.72 -25.68
C PRO A 173 27.99 -30.38 -26.20
N ASP A 174 28.08 -29.45 -27.14
CA ASP A 174 29.35 -29.12 -27.81
C ASP A 174 30.20 -28.11 -27.02
N GLN A 175 29.58 -27.30 -26.15
CA GLN A 175 30.25 -26.26 -25.39
C GLN A 175 29.52 -25.98 -24.09
N PRO A 176 29.62 -26.90 -23.11
CA PRO A 176 28.93 -26.70 -21.84
C PRO A 176 29.55 -25.53 -21.06
N GLU A 177 28.72 -24.59 -20.69
CA GLU A 177 29.11 -23.36 -20.01
C GLU A 177 28.33 -23.17 -18.70
N MET A 178 28.95 -22.50 -17.75
CA MET A 178 28.27 -21.89 -16.62
C MET A 178 28.50 -20.40 -16.63
N VAL A 179 27.54 -19.67 -16.12
CA VAL A 179 27.57 -18.18 -16.10
C VAL A 179 27.48 -17.67 -14.68
N ILE A 180 28.41 -16.79 -14.33
CA ILE A 180 28.40 -16.07 -13.06
C ILE A 180 28.01 -14.63 -13.34
N THR A 181 27.03 -14.15 -12.61
CA THR A 181 26.57 -12.75 -12.70
C THR A 181 26.44 -12.17 -11.32
N LYS A 182 26.54 -10.86 -11.23
CA LYS A 182 26.23 -10.16 -9.99
C LYS A 182 24.80 -10.54 -9.57
N ALA A 183 24.61 -10.84 -8.30
CA ALA A 183 23.24 -10.93 -7.79
C ALA A 183 22.59 -9.57 -8.04
N PRO A 184 21.48 -9.50 -8.76
CA PRO A 184 20.89 -8.20 -9.07
C PRO A 184 20.74 -7.42 -7.78
N VAL A 185 21.25 -6.19 -7.78
CA VAL A 185 20.88 -5.23 -6.75
C VAL A 185 19.39 -5.01 -7.00
N THR A 186 18.61 -5.72 -6.26
CA THR A 186 17.16 -5.66 -6.37
C THR A 186 16.76 -4.22 -6.04
N GLY A 187 16.25 -3.50 -7.03
CA GLY A 187 15.88 -2.11 -6.88
C GLY A 187 14.81 -1.90 -5.81
N MET A 188 13.55 -1.75 -6.20
CA MET A 188 12.44 -1.45 -5.27
C MET A 188 12.13 -2.58 -4.27
N ALA A 189 12.38 -3.84 -4.63
CA ALA A 189 12.07 -4.98 -3.76
C ALA A 189 13.13 -5.23 -2.67
N GLN A 190 14.32 -4.62 -2.72
CA GLN A 190 15.40 -4.90 -1.78
C GLN A 190 15.01 -4.74 -0.30
N ASN A 191 14.31 -3.66 0.02
CA ASN A 191 13.87 -3.41 1.39
C ASN A 191 12.83 -4.42 1.87
N ILE A 192 11.95 -4.86 0.97
CA ILE A 192 10.94 -5.89 1.28
C ILE A 192 11.63 -7.24 1.48
N LEU A 193 12.63 -7.58 0.65
CA LEU A 193 13.40 -8.82 0.80
C LEU A 193 14.16 -8.85 2.14
N ARG A 194 14.80 -7.71 2.53
CA ARG A 194 15.42 -7.58 3.85
C ARG A 194 14.42 -7.70 4.99
N LEU A 195 13.20 -7.19 4.81
CA LEU A 195 12.13 -7.37 5.78
C LEU A 195 11.76 -8.84 5.94
N TYR A 196 11.61 -9.59 4.84
CA TYR A 196 11.38 -11.04 4.91
C TYR A 196 12.50 -11.77 5.65
N ASP A 197 13.77 -11.40 5.44
CA ASP A 197 14.89 -12.01 6.16
C ASP A 197 14.80 -11.75 7.68
N LYS A 198 14.48 -10.52 8.07
CA LYS A 198 14.25 -10.18 9.48
C LYS A 198 13.07 -10.95 10.07
N LEU A 199 11.96 -11.04 9.36
CA LEU A 199 10.77 -11.78 9.81
C LEU A 199 11.03 -13.28 9.96
N LEU A 200 11.81 -13.87 9.05
CA LEU A 200 12.18 -15.29 9.13
C LEU A 200 13.08 -15.61 10.34
N GLN A 201 13.91 -14.65 10.77
CA GLN A 201 14.77 -14.76 11.95
C GLN A 201 14.06 -14.33 13.24
N CYS A 202 12.95 -13.57 13.14
CA CYS A 202 12.21 -13.06 14.27
C CYS A 202 11.65 -14.20 15.14
N LYS A 203 11.81 -14.03 16.48
CA LYS A 203 11.27 -14.94 17.50
C LYS A 203 10.09 -14.33 18.25
N GLU A 204 9.80 -13.07 18.02
CA GLU A 204 8.68 -12.37 18.64
C GLU A 204 7.35 -12.78 18.04
N ASP A 205 6.30 -12.70 18.84
CA ASP A 205 4.94 -12.88 18.37
C ASP A 205 4.50 -11.66 17.57
N LEU A 206 4.09 -11.89 16.33
CA LEU A 206 3.60 -10.86 15.42
C LEU A 206 2.14 -11.14 15.05
N PRO A 207 1.18 -10.75 15.90
CA PRO A 207 -0.22 -11.18 15.78
C PRO A 207 -0.87 -10.81 14.44
N LEU A 208 -0.51 -9.64 13.87
CA LEU A 208 -1.05 -9.23 12.57
C LEU A 208 -0.51 -10.12 11.43
N LEU A 209 0.78 -10.44 11.47
CA LEU A 209 1.41 -11.32 10.51
C LEU A 209 0.89 -12.76 10.64
N GLU A 210 0.59 -13.21 11.85
CA GLU A 210 -0.06 -14.50 12.08
C GLU A 210 -1.46 -14.56 11.47
N CYS A 211 -2.25 -13.50 11.62
CA CYS A 211 -3.54 -13.39 10.95
C CYS A 211 -3.39 -13.43 9.42
N LEU A 212 -2.39 -12.72 8.88
CA LEU A 212 -2.13 -12.66 7.43
C LEU A 212 -1.66 -14.00 6.85
N THR A 213 -0.89 -14.78 7.63
CA THR A 213 -0.34 -16.09 7.20
C THR A 213 -1.24 -17.28 7.54
N ARG A 214 -2.36 -17.06 8.24
CA ARG A 214 -3.30 -18.13 8.57
C ARG A 214 -4.11 -18.50 7.34
N CYS A 215 -4.13 -19.78 7.02
CA CYS A 215 -5.03 -20.31 5.99
C CYS A 215 -6.48 -20.30 6.50
N GLY A 216 -7.35 -19.64 5.76
CA GLY A 216 -8.78 -19.55 6.03
C GLY A 216 -9.27 -18.11 6.08
N CYS A 217 -10.47 -17.89 5.59
CA CYS A 217 -11.14 -16.60 5.69
C CYS A 217 -12.08 -16.62 6.90
N GLU A 218 -11.99 -15.61 7.74
CA GLU A 218 -13.04 -15.38 8.72
C GLU A 218 -14.32 -15.00 7.97
N PRO A 219 -15.47 -15.56 8.31
CA PRO A 219 -16.71 -15.18 7.67
C PRO A 219 -16.99 -13.70 7.95
N LEU A 220 -17.47 -13.00 6.93
CA LEU A 220 -17.93 -11.62 7.10
C LEU A 220 -19.05 -11.61 8.15
N LEU A 221 -18.99 -10.61 9.02
CA LEU A 221 -20.05 -10.40 9.99
C LEU A 221 -21.37 -10.14 9.28
N PRO A 222 -22.47 -10.78 9.68
CA PRO A 222 -23.76 -10.54 9.08
C PRO A 222 -24.17 -9.07 9.30
N MET A 223 -24.60 -8.42 8.22
CA MET A 223 -25.16 -7.08 8.34
C MET A 223 -26.50 -7.14 9.10
N PRO A 224 -26.75 -6.20 10.03
CA PRO A 224 -28.02 -6.16 10.76
C PRO A 224 -29.22 -5.97 9.83
N ALA A 225 -30.38 -6.29 10.31
CA ALA A 225 -31.64 -5.84 9.70
C ALA A 225 -31.57 -4.30 9.54
N ARG A 226 -32.09 -3.74 8.48
CA ARG A 226 -31.94 -2.31 8.10
C ARG A 226 -30.47 -1.95 7.80
N ARG A 227 -29.89 -2.67 6.88
CA ARG A 227 -28.51 -2.50 6.40
C ARG A 227 -28.14 -1.05 6.09
N GLU A 228 -29.01 -0.36 5.37
CA GLU A 228 -28.77 1.02 4.93
C GLU A 228 -28.61 1.99 6.09
N ILE A 229 -29.46 1.94 7.10
CA ILE A 229 -29.34 2.78 8.27
C ILE A 229 -28.08 2.50 9.04
N TYR A 230 -27.77 1.20 9.22
CA TYR A 230 -26.54 0.80 9.89
C TYR A 230 -25.30 1.27 9.13
N ALA A 231 -25.30 1.12 7.81
CA ALA A 231 -24.20 1.56 6.95
C ALA A 231 -24.04 3.08 6.99
N ASN A 232 -25.12 3.83 6.91
CA ASN A 232 -25.09 5.29 6.97
C ASN A 232 -24.63 5.82 8.32
N LYS A 233 -25.02 5.20 9.44
CA LYS A 233 -24.51 5.58 10.79
C LYS A 233 -23.00 5.36 10.95
N ARG A 234 -22.41 4.50 10.16
CA ARG A 234 -20.97 4.22 10.14
C ARG A 234 -20.19 5.08 9.16
N HIS A 235 -20.86 5.73 8.25
CA HIS A 235 -20.29 6.66 7.30
C HIS A 235 -20.24 8.06 7.92
N LEU A 236 -19.16 8.39 8.61
CA LEU A 236 -19.01 9.64 9.38
C LEU A 236 -18.51 10.78 8.52
N ALA A 237 -17.71 10.52 7.50
CA ALA A 237 -17.12 11.54 6.66
C ALA A 237 -16.71 10.98 5.28
N GLN A 238 -16.64 11.90 4.32
CA GLN A 238 -16.17 11.68 2.95
C GLN A 238 -15.41 12.92 2.48
N MET A 239 -14.40 12.75 1.61
CA MET A 239 -13.58 13.89 1.16
C MET A 239 -14.28 14.81 0.17
N SER A 240 -15.12 14.25 -0.72
CA SER A 240 -15.85 15.02 -1.73
C SER A 240 -17.30 14.55 -1.83
N SER A 241 -18.20 15.49 -2.08
CA SER A 241 -19.62 15.21 -2.40
C SER A 241 -19.84 14.82 -3.87
N ASP A 242 -18.85 15.05 -4.74
CA ASP A 242 -18.98 14.84 -6.19
C ASP A 242 -19.14 13.36 -6.56
N PHE A 243 -18.52 12.49 -5.77
CA PHE A 243 -18.55 11.05 -5.96
C PHE A 243 -19.02 10.33 -4.69
N PRO A 244 -20.32 10.33 -4.40
CA PRO A 244 -20.86 9.67 -3.22
C PRO A 244 -20.63 8.16 -3.28
N LEU A 245 -20.42 7.53 -2.12
CA LEU A 245 -20.27 6.09 -2.02
C LEU A 245 -21.56 5.38 -2.45
N SER A 246 -21.43 4.35 -3.27
CA SER A 246 -22.52 3.43 -3.58
C SER A 246 -23.00 2.68 -2.34
N VAL A 247 -24.19 2.09 -2.38
CA VAL A 247 -24.74 1.29 -1.26
C VAL A 247 -23.77 0.20 -0.84
N SER A 248 -23.19 -0.53 -1.79
CA SER A 248 -22.22 -1.60 -1.49
C SER A 248 -20.95 -1.09 -0.86
N GLN A 249 -20.47 0.09 -1.24
CA GLN A 249 -19.29 0.72 -0.62
C GLN A 249 -19.59 1.18 0.81
N ARG A 250 -20.76 1.76 1.07
CA ARG A 250 -21.22 2.12 2.43
C ARG A 250 -21.35 0.89 3.33
N GLU A 251 -21.94 -0.20 2.82
CA GLU A 251 -21.97 -1.48 3.55
C GLU A 251 -20.57 -2.02 3.83
N THR A 252 -19.66 -1.94 2.86
CA THR A 252 -18.26 -2.34 3.02
C THR A 252 -17.55 -1.51 4.09
N LEU A 253 -17.76 -0.18 4.11
CA LEU A 253 -17.25 0.72 5.15
C LEU A 253 -17.79 0.35 6.52
N ALA A 254 -19.08 0.04 6.62
CA ALA A 254 -19.71 -0.36 7.88
C ALA A 254 -19.17 -1.69 8.41
N MET A 255 -18.88 -2.64 7.53
CA MET A 255 -18.21 -3.89 7.91
C MET A 255 -16.77 -3.65 8.37
N TYR A 256 -16.02 -2.80 7.66
CA TYR A 256 -14.65 -2.42 8.03
C TYR A 256 -14.58 -1.74 9.40
N THR A 257 -15.51 -0.85 9.69
CA THR A 257 -15.57 -0.08 10.96
C THR A 257 -16.27 -0.83 12.10
N HIS A 258 -16.69 -2.08 11.89
CA HIS A 258 -17.39 -2.85 12.91
C HIS A 258 -16.45 -3.19 14.08
N PRO A 259 -16.86 -2.99 15.36
CA PRO A 259 -15.98 -3.22 16.52
C PRO A 259 -15.45 -4.64 16.67
N ARG A 260 -16.17 -5.63 16.12
CA ARG A 260 -15.77 -7.04 16.07
C ARG A 260 -15.22 -7.43 14.69
N GLY A 261 -14.88 -6.44 13.85
CA GLY A 261 -14.35 -6.70 12.53
C GLY A 261 -12.97 -7.35 12.58
N SER A 262 -12.59 -8.00 11.48
CA SER A 262 -11.24 -8.54 11.32
C SER A 262 -10.21 -7.43 11.33
N ARG A 263 -9.01 -7.73 11.84
CA ARG A 263 -7.85 -6.82 11.76
C ARG A 263 -7.33 -6.66 10.33
N ILE A 264 -7.65 -7.61 9.46
CA ILE A 264 -7.27 -7.60 8.05
C ILE A 264 -8.54 -7.61 7.23
N PHE A 265 -8.68 -6.62 6.37
CA PHE A 265 -9.84 -6.43 5.53
C PHE A 265 -9.41 -6.28 4.07
N ALA A 266 -9.79 -7.23 3.23
CA ALA A 266 -9.50 -7.22 1.80
C ALA A 266 -10.68 -6.64 1.03
N VAL A 267 -10.42 -5.59 0.24
CA VAL A 267 -11.42 -4.97 -0.64
C VAL A 267 -11.02 -5.24 -2.07
N ASN A 268 -11.87 -5.95 -2.80
CA ASN A 268 -11.71 -6.21 -4.21
C ASN A 268 -12.75 -5.42 -5.02
N GLY A 269 -12.33 -4.88 -6.15
CA GLY A 269 -13.21 -4.17 -7.08
C GLY A 269 -12.57 -4.06 -8.47
N PRO A 270 -13.33 -4.21 -9.54
CA PRO A 270 -12.84 -3.97 -10.89
C PRO A 270 -12.26 -2.55 -11.08
N PRO A 271 -11.49 -2.27 -12.14
CA PRO A 271 -11.10 -0.92 -12.50
C PRO A 271 -12.34 -0.01 -12.67
N GLY A 272 -12.24 1.25 -12.23
CA GLY A 272 -13.34 2.23 -12.37
C GLY A 272 -14.46 2.14 -11.31
N THR A 273 -14.41 1.23 -10.35
CA THR A 273 -15.44 1.06 -9.30
C THR A 273 -15.26 1.98 -8.07
N GLY A 274 -14.46 3.03 -8.17
CA GLY A 274 -14.28 4.01 -7.08
C GLY A 274 -13.48 3.49 -5.88
N LYS A 275 -12.51 2.57 -6.07
CA LYS A 275 -11.62 2.11 -4.98
C LYS A 275 -10.86 3.24 -4.30
N THR A 276 -10.39 4.22 -5.08
CA THR A 276 -9.67 5.39 -4.55
C THR A 276 -10.60 6.22 -3.66
N THR A 277 -11.81 6.54 -4.15
CA THR A 277 -12.84 7.25 -3.38
C THR A 277 -13.19 6.51 -2.08
N PHE A 278 -13.29 5.17 -2.14
CA PHE A 278 -13.50 4.36 -0.95
C PHE A 278 -12.34 4.47 0.06
N LEU A 279 -11.08 4.39 -0.39
CA LEU A 279 -9.90 4.55 0.48
C LEU A 279 -9.83 5.94 1.11
N GLN A 280 -10.10 6.99 0.34
CA GLN A 280 -10.17 8.37 0.82
C GLN A 280 -11.27 8.53 1.87
N THR A 281 -12.43 7.90 1.64
CA THR A 281 -13.52 7.86 2.64
C THR A 281 -13.11 7.12 3.91
N VAL A 282 -12.38 6.00 3.81
CA VAL A 282 -11.84 5.29 4.98
C VAL A 282 -10.95 6.22 5.80
N ILE A 283 -10.05 6.97 5.16
CA ILE A 283 -9.16 7.91 5.83
C ILE A 283 -9.97 9.01 6.52
N ALA A 284 -10.86 9.68 5.79
CA ALA A 284 -11.72 10.73 6.33
C ALA A 284 -12.57 10.23 7.50
N ASN A 285 -13.15 9.05 7.36
CA ASN A 285 -13.97 8.42 8.40
C ASN A 285 -13.17 8.11 9.67
N ARG A 286 -11.92 7.68 9.55
CA ARG A 286 -11.02 7.41 10.68
C ARG A 286 -10.62 8.70 11.40
N LEU A 287 -10.28 9.75 10.66
CA LEU A 287 -9.95 11.06 11.21
C LEU A 287 -11.12 11.64 12.01
N VAL A 288 -12.33 11.64 11.44
CA VAL A 288 -13.53 12.13 12.13
C VAL A 288 -13.87 11.26 13.35
N HIS A 289 -13.71 9.96 13.24
CA HIS A 289 -13.92 9.05 14.36
C HIS A 289 -12.97 9.35 15.52
N SER A 290 -11.68 9.60 15.27
CA SER A 290 -10.71 9.94 16.32
C SER A 290 -11.10 11.23 17.05
N VAL A 291 -11.55 12.26 16.33
CA VAL A 291 -12.03 13.51 16.91
C VAL A 291 -13.26 13.28 17.79
N LEU A 292 -14.26 12.52 17.30
CA LEU A 292 -15.50 12.24 18.03
C LEU A 292 -15.30 11.40 19.30
N THR A 293 -14.27 10.54 19.32
CA THR A 293 -13.98 9.64 20.45
C THR A 293 -12.90 10.15 21.39
N ASP A 294 -12.43 11.38 21.21
CA ASP A 294 -11.33 11.97 21.99
C ASP A 294 -10.02 11.16 21.90
N GLY A 295 -9.84 10.52 20.76
CA GLY A 295 -8.64 9.73 20.50
C GLY A 295 -7.52 10.56 19.88
N GLU A 296 -6.29 10.11 20.07
CA GLU A 296 -5.16 10.62 19.30
C GLU A 296 -5.40 10.44 17.80
N PRO A 297 -4.90 11.35 16.93
CA PRO A 297 -4.96 11.19 15.49
C PRO A 297 -4.30 9.87 15.07
N GLU A 298 -5.03 9.07 14.31
CA GLU A 298 -4.49 7.78 13.86
C GLU A 298 -3.45 7.99 12.76
N LEU A 299 -2.30 7.34 12.92
CA LEU A 299 -1.31 7.25 11.85
C LEU A 299 -1.80 6.26 10.78
N ILE A 300 -2.11 6.77 9.60
CA ILE A 300 -2.55 5.97 8.46
C ILE A 300 -1.40 5.87 7.46
N VAL A 301 -0.90 4.66 7.22
CA VAL A 301 0.17 4.39 6.26
C VAL A 301 -0.42 3.73 5.02
N ALA A 302 -0.24 4.36 3.86
CA ALA A 302 -0.61 3.81 2.57
C ALA A 302 0.62 3.45 1.74
N SER A 303 0.60 2.31 1.06
CA SER A 303 1.66 1.89 0.15
C SER A 303 1.09 1.37 -1.17
N SER A 304 1.81 1.59 -2.26
CA SER A 304 1.46 1.08 -3.58
C SER A 304 2.71 0.80 -4.40
N VAL A 305 2.61 -0.12 -5.33
CA VAL A 305 3.64 -0.33 -6.38
C VAL A 305 3.63 0.79 -7.42
N ASN A 306 2.57 1.61 -7.47
CA ASN A 306 2.41 2.72 -8.39
C ASN A 306 2.33 4.04 -7.60
N ASN A 307 3.32 4.92 -7.82
CA ASN A 307 3.37 6.24 -7.18
C ASN A 307 2.12 7.08 -7.47
N GLN A 308 1.58 6.98 -8.69
CA GLN A 308 0.38 7.73 -9.08
C GLN A 308 -0.84 7.36 -8.21
N ALA A 309 -0.95 6.11 -7.76
CA ALA A 309 -2.04 5.71 -6.87
C ALA A 309 -1.97 6.42 -5.52
N ILE A 310 -0.75 6.57 -4.95
CA ILE A 310 -0.55 7.32 -3.70
C ILE A 310 -0.84 8.80 -3.89
N THR A 311 -0.32 9.38 -4.96
CA THR A 311 -0.50 10.81 -5.23
C THR A 311 -1.97 11.17 -5.50
N ASN A 312 -2.73 10.28 -6.14
CA ASN A 312 -4.17 10.46 -6.32
C ASN A 312 -4.94 10.42 -4.99
N ILE A 313 -4.47 9.61 -4.01
CA ILE A 313 -5.06 9.63 -2.68
C ILE A 313 -4.77 10.96 -1.99
N LEU A 314 -3.53 11.44 -2.03
CA LEU A 314 -3.11 12.66 -1.34
C LEU A 314 -3.73 13.92 -1.92
N LYS A 315 -3.98 13.95 -3.23
CA LYS A 315 -4.51 15.13 -3.93
C LYS A 315 -5.82 15.66 -3.33
N ASP A 316 -6.72 14.78 -2.93
CA ASP A 316 -8.01 15.19 -2.36
C ASP A 316 -7.88 15.71 -0.90
N PHE A 317 -6.68 15.59 -0.30
CA PHE A 317 -6.34 16.17 1.01
C PHE A 317 -5.55 17.48 0.88
N GLU A 318 -5.34 17.97 -0.35
CA GLU A 318 -4.72 19.27 -0.58
C GLU A 318 -5.70 20.39 -0.21
N MET A 319 -5.18 21.39 0.49
CA MET A 319 -5.94 22.56 0.92
C MET A 319 -5.64 23.74 0.01
N GLU A 320 -6.66 24.45 -0.41
CA GLU A 320 -6.50 25.68 -1.17
C GLU A 320 -5.92 26.79 -0.30
N ALA A 321 -5.05 27.61 -0.89
CA ALA A 321 -4.61 28.82 -0.20
C ALA A 321 -5.82 29.71 0.05
N ALA A 322 -5.96 30.23 1.28
CA ALA A 322 -6.93 31.27 1.54
C ALA A 322 -6.59 32.46 0.61
N GLU A 323 -7.54 32.90 -0.22
CA GLU A 323 -7.37 34.16 -0.94
C GLU A 323 -7.15 35.27 0.06
N THR A 324 -6.27 36.22 -0.27
CA THR A 324 -5.68 37.21 0.64
C THR A 324 -6.68 38.19 1.26
N ASP A 325 -7.93 38.22 0.83
CA ASP A 325 -8.98 39.00 1.47
C ASP A 325 -9.64 38.20 2.61
N ALA A 326 -9.10 38.44 3.78
CA ALA A 326 -9.39 37.79 5.06
C ALA A 326 -10.88 37.81 5.55
N ALA A 327 -11.81 38.14 4.69
CA ALA A 327 -13.24 38.20 5.04
C ALA A 327 -13.97 36.87 4.85
N GLU A 328 -13.49 35.98 3.98
CA GLU A 328 -14.15 34.71 3.67
C GLU A 328 -13.15 33.51 3.73
N VAL A 329 -12.66 33.20 4.94
CA VAL A 329 -11.94 31.96 5.17
C VAL A 329 -12.96 30.82 5.16
N GLY A 330 -13.00 30.04 4.07
CA GLY A 330 -13.83 28.85 4.00
C GLY A 330 -13.23 27.68 4.80
N LEU A 331 -14.04 26.68 5.15
CA LEU A 331 -13.55 25.43 5.79
C LEU A 331 -12.54 24.66 4.92
N ALA A 332 -12.61 24.83 3.61
CA ALA A 332 -11.66 24.21 2.69
C ALA A 332 -10.32 24.97 2.58
N ALA A 333 -10.24 26.16 3.15
CA ALA A 333 -9.05 26.99 3.09
C ALA A 333 -7.95 26.46 4.01
N ARG A 334 -6.71 26.86 3.68
CA ARG A 334 -5.53 26.56 4.49
C ARG A 334 -5.58 27.31 5.83
N TRP A 335 -5.53 26.55 6.93
CA TRP A 335 -5.59 27.09 8.28
C TRP A 335 -4.22 27.21 8.97
N LEU A 336 -3.18 26.70 8.33
CA LEU A 336 -1.79 26.85 8.76
C LEU A 336 -0.95 27.40 7.61
N PRO A 337 -0.03 28.35 7.88
CA PRO A 337 0.83 28.90 6.84
C PRO A 337 1.65 27.80 6.17
N GLU A 338 1.81 27.91 4.84
CA GLU A 338 2.68 27.01 4.04
C GLU A 338 2.31 25.53 4.05
N LEU A 339 1.31 25.08 4.83
CA LEU A 339 0.87 23.70 4.91
C LEU A 339 -0.27 23.43 3.93
N ASP A 340 0.06 22.79 2.80
CA ASP A 340 -0.91 22.53 1.72
C ASP A 340 -1.72 21.25 1.93
N THR A 341 -1.20 20.29 2.68
CA THR A 341 -1.85 19.00 2.92
C THR A 341 -1.41 18.41 4.25
N LEU A 342 -2.27 17.57 4.84
CA LEU A 342 -1.94 16.75 6.02
C LEU A 342 -1.31 15.41 5.63
N GLY A 343 -1.23 15.10 4.35
CA GLY A 343 -0.68 13.85 3.85
C GLY A 343 0.81 13.97 3.51
N LEU A 344 1.64 13.14 4.13
CA LEU A 344 3.08 13.11 3.89
C LEU A 344 3.43 12.06 2.83
N TYR A 345 4.10 12.47 1.76
CA TYR A 345 4.62 11.58 0.72
C TYR A 345 6.06 11.18 1.01
N LEU A 346 6.31 9.89 1.17
CA LEU A 346 7.65 9.33 1.34
C LEU A 346 8.19 8.89 -0.01
N SER A 347 9.14 9.67 -0.55
CA SER A 347 9.77 9.38 -1.83
C SER A 347 10.73 8.21 -1.74
N GLY A 348 10.74 7.33 -2.75
CA GLY A 348 11.78 6.32 -2.94
C GLY A 348 13.08 6.86 -3.57
N LYS A 349 13.21 8.19 -3.77
CA LYS A 349 14.37 8.83 -4.39
C LYS A 349 15.08 9.75 -3.40
N GLU A 350 16.37 10.01 -3.63
CA GLU A 350 17.12 11.00 -2.86
C GLU A 350 16.78 12.43 -3.24
N GLU A 351 16.53 12.68 -4.53
CA GLU A 351 16.14 13.98 -5.02
C GLU A 351 14.63 14.16 -4.86
N LEU A 352 14.24 15.28 -4.26
CA LEU A 352 12.85 15.71 -4.15
C LEU A 352 12.46 16.42 -5.44
N THR A 353 11.31 16.07 -5.97
CA THR A 353 10.67 16.84 -7.03
C THR A 353 9.74 17.84 -6.38
N GLU A 354 9.67 19.08 -6.90
CA GLU A 354 8.82 20.18 -6.38
C GLU A 354 7.30 19.89 -6.41
N ARG A 355 6.93 18.66 -6.71
CA ARG A 355 5.54 18.27 -6.98
C ARG A 355 4.66 18.21 -5.73
N TYR A 356 5.24 18.00 -4.56
CA TYR A 356 4.51 17.90 -3.28
C TYR A 356 5.26 18.65 -2.19
N ALA A 357 4.58 19.61 -1.56
CA ALA A 357 5.16 20.37 -0.46
C ALA A 357 5.48 19.47 0.74
N MET A 358 4.58 18.56 1.11
CA MET A 358 4.77 17.61 2.22
C MET A 358 5.43 16.31 1.74
N MET A 359 6.74 16.38 1.45
CA MET A 359 7.51 15.27 0.91
C MET A 359 8.81 15.06 1.67
N LEU A 360 9.13 13.80 1.96
CA LEU A 360 10.44 13.38 2.48
C LEU A 360 11.15 12.49 1.47
N ASN A 361 12.47 12.66 1.34
CA ASN A 361 13.33 11.78 0.55
C ASN A 361 13.73 10.52 1.33
N THR A 362 14.52 9.64 0.70
CA THR A 362 15.02 8.40 1.34
C THR A 362 15.89 8.63 2.58
N ARG A 363 16.40 9.85 2.78
CA ARG A 363 17.20 10.26 3.96
C ARG A 363 16.35 10.93 5.04
N GLY A 364 15.04 11.01 4.85
CA GLY A 364 14.12 11.68 5.78
C GLY A 364 14.21 13.21 5.73
N LYS A 365 14.75 13.79 4.64
CA LYS A 365 14.86 15.24 4.45
C LYS A 365 13.79 15.77 3.53
N GLY A 366 13.27 16.94 3.82
CA GLY A 366 12.27 17.61 3.02
C GLY A 366 11.55 18.70 3.79
N PHE A 367 10.42 19.18 3.24
CA PHE A 367 9.64 20.27 3.81
C PHE A 367 9.23 20.04 5.29
N PRO A 368 8.79 18.84 5.72
CA PRO A 368 8.42 18.62 7.13
C PRO A 368 9.57 18.90 8.11
N GLU A 369 10.82 18.57 7.75
CA GLU A 369 11.99 18.85 8.59
C GLU A 369 12.21 20.35 8.79
N THR A 370 11.89 21.15 7.76
CA THR A 370 12.02 22.61 7.79
C THR A 370 10.81 23.25 8.48
N TYR A 371 9.62 22.67 8.29
CA TYR A 371 8.36 23.17 8.81
C TYR A 371 8.25 22.96 10.33
N ASP A 372 8.69 21.78 10.82
CA ASP A 372 8.69 21.41 12.23
C ASP A 372 9.85 22.11 12.97
N ASN A 373 9.81 23.42 12.97
CA ASN A 373 10.78 24.27 13.66
C ASN A 373 10.15 24.82 14.95
N PRO A 374 10.69 24.46 16.12
CA PRO A 374 10.17 24.92 17.42
C PRO A 374 10.02 26.45 17.53
N GLU A 375 10.91 27.22 16.86
CA GLU A 375 10.86 28.68 16.90
C GLU A 375 9.62 29.25 16.17
N ARG A 376 9.05 28.51 15.22
CA ARG A 376 7.87 28.90 14.44
C ARG A 376 6.55 28.39 15.01
N VAL A 377 6.59 27.47 15.97
CA VAL A 377 5.38 26.86 16.55
C VAL A 377 4.45 27.90 17.14
N ASP A 378 4.99 28.90 17.87
CA ASP A 378 4.19 29.95 18.49
C ASP A 378 3.55 30.89 17.45
N GLU A 379 4.25 31.14 16.33
CA GLU A 379 3.71 31.90 15.20
C GLU A 379 2.54 31.16 14.55
N TYR A 380 2.70 29.86 14.27
CA TYR A 380 1.65 29.02 13.68
C TYR A 380 0.45 28.85 14.60
N ARG A 381 0.69 28.71 15.91
CA ARG A 381 -0.34 28.65 16.93
C ARG A 381 -1.17 29.93 16.95
N THR A 382 -0.51 31.07 16.98
CA THR A 382 -1.18 32.37 16.97
C THR A 382 -2.03 32.54 15.71
N TYR A 383 -1.46 32.25 14.55
CA TYR A 383 -2.17 32.33 13.28
C TYR A 383 -3.41 31.41 13.25
N TYR A 384 -3.27 30.17 13.69
CA TYR A 384 -4.37 29.21 13.74
C TYR A 384 -5.49 29.69 14.66
N LEU A 385 -5.15 30.14 15.87
CA LEU A 385 -6.12 30.61 16.85
C LEU A 385 -6.89 31.86 16.36
N GLU A 386 -6.20 32.77 15.71
CA GLU A 386 -6.85 33.96 15.12
C GLU A 386 -7.85 33.58 14.04
N LEU A 387 -7.46 32.68 13.11
CA LEU A 387 -8.37 32.22 12.07
C LEU A 387 -9.53 31.42 12.63
N PHE A 388 -9.26 30.51 13.57
CA PHE A 388 -10.27 29.69 14.21
C PHE A 388 -11.34 30.57 14.87
N ASN A 389 -10.93 31.50 15.74
CA ASN A 389 -11.83 32.39 16.47
C ASN A 389 -12.62 33.30 15.53
N ARG A 390 -11.99 33.74 14.43
CA ARG A 390 -12.67 34.54 13.40
C ARG A 390 -13.73 33.74 12.67
N TYR A 391 -13.38 32.53 12.23
CA TYR A 391 -14.29 31.67 11.46
C TYR A 391 -15.49 31.20 12.28
N PHE A 392 -15.23 30.70 13.48
CA PHE A 392 -16.28 30.15 14.35
C PHE A 392 -16.93 31.18 15.29
N HIS A 393 -16.55 32.44 15.21
CA HIS A 393 -17.01 33.50 16.11
C HIS A 393 -16.87 33.14 17.59
N THR A 394 -15.71 32.60 17.96
CA THR A 394 -15.37 32.14 19.30
C THR A 394 -14.25 32.96 19.92
N SER A 395 -13.86 32.60 21.13
CA SER A 395 -12.75 33.20 21.87
C SER A 395 -11.89 32.15 22.55
N CYS A 396 -11.60 31.08 21.83
CA CYS A 396 -10.71 29.99 22.28
C CYS A 396 -9.32 30.56 22.57
N LYS A 397 -8.72 30.15 23.69
CA LYS A 397 -7.42 30.63 24.15
C LYS A 397 -6.26 29.75 23.72
N ASP A 398 -6.54 28.49 23.48
CA ASP A 398 -5.57 27.49 23.08
C ASP A 398 -6.18 26.41 22.16
N GLU A 399 -5.35 25.55 21.66
CA GLU A 399 -5.73 24.48 20.72
C GLU A 399 -6.68 23.47 21.38
N THR A 400 -6.57 23.28 22.69
CA THR A 400 -7.42 22.35 23.43
C THR A 400 -8.86 22.85 23.45
N GLU A 401 -9.06 24.16 23.69
CA GLU A 401 -10.38 24.79 23.62
C GLU A 401 -10.96 24.70 22.18
N CYS A 402 -10.11 24.91 21.14
CA CYS A 402 -10.52 24.75 19.75
C CYS A 402 -10.95 23.30 19.46
N GLN A 403 -10.18 22.34 19.92
CA GLN A 403 -10.49 20.92 19.75
C GLN A 403 -11.80 20.52 20.43
N HIS A 404 -12.01 20.98 21.65
CA HIS A 404 -13.28 20.78 22.38
C HIS A 404 -14.47 21.37 21.63
N TYR A 405 -14.30 22.59 21.12
CA TYR A 405 -15.34 23.26 20.34
C TYR A 405 -15.68 22.45 19.08
N LEU A 406 -14.68 22.09 18.25
CA LEU A 406 -14.90 21.31 17.05
C LEU A 406 -15.57 19.97 17.34
N ARG A 407 -15.10 19.26 18.37
CA ARG A 407 -15.71 18.00 18.80
C ARG A 407 -17.20 18.20 19.15
N GLY A 408 -17.50 19.23 19.90
CA GLY A 408 -18.89 19.59 20.25
C GLY A 408 -19.74 19.79 18.99
N GLN A 409 -19.26 20.57 18.03
CA GLN A 409 -19.98 20.83 16.77
C GLN A 409 -20.16 19.54 15.94
N MET A 410 -19.09 18.73 15.82
CA MET A 410 -19.15 17.46 15.07
C MET A 410 -20.09 16.45 15.74
N ALA A 411 -20.11 16.38 17.07
CA ALA A 411 -21.03 15.53 17.81
C ALA A 411 -22.49 15.95 17.61
N LEU A 412 -22.76 17.25 17.64
CA LEU A 412 -24.10 17.80 17.37
C LEU A 412 -24.55 17.48 15.94
N LEU A 413 -23.66 17.66 14.96
CA LEU A 413 -23.95 17.35 13.56
C LEU A 413 -24.25 15.85 13.38
N ARG A 414 -23.45 14.99 13.99
CA ARG A 414 -23.68 13.54 13.95
C ARG A 414 -25.03 13.17 14.56
N ASP A 415 -25.33 13.67 15.76
CA ASP A 415 -26.60 13.37 16.44
C ASP A 415 -27.80 13.86 15.63
N TRP A 416 -27.66 14.99 14.97
CA TRP A 416 -28.66 15.51 14.03
C TRP A 416 -28.87 14.59 12.82
N ILE A 417 -27.78 14.13 12.17
CA ILE A 417 -27.84 13.19 11.04
C ILE A 417 -28.47 11.87 11.48
N GLU A 418 -28.04 11.31 12.62
CA GLU A 418 -28.60 10.06 13.15
C GLU A 418 -30.09 10.15 13.46
N THR A 419 -30.52 11.27 14.05
CA THR A 419 -31.93 11.54 14.29
C THR A 419 -32.73 11.62 13.00
N GLY A 420 -32.16 12.25 11.96
CA GLY A 420 -32.75 12.31 10.64
C GLY A 420 -32.93 10.96 10.00
N MET A 421 -31.89 10.13 10.06
CA MET A 421 -31.92 8.76 9.54
C MET A 421 -32.97 7.87 10.25
N GLU A 422 -33.06 7.97 11.57
CA GLU A 422 -34.02 7.18 12.35
C GLU A 422 -35.47 7.55 12.03
N ALA A 423 -35.71 8.82 11.84
CA ALA A 423 -37.05 9.28 11.50
C ALA A 423 -37.42 8.99 10.03
N ALA A 424 -36.46 9.04 9.10
CA ALA A 424 -36.69 8.56 7.74
C ALA A 424 -37.07 7.08 7.73
N ALA A 425 -36.37 6.26 8.53
CA ALA A 425 -36.66 4.84 8.70
C ALA A 425 -38.03 4.54 9.32
N GLN A 426 -38.49 5.39 10.25
CA GLN A 426 -39.83 5.27 10.84
C GLN A 426 -40.92 5.62 9.84
N LYS A 427 -40.66 6.52 8.89
CA LYS A 427 -41.58 6.91 7.84
C LYS A 427 -41.83 5.76 6.83
N GLU A 428 -40.80 5.03 6.48
CA GLU A 428 -40.92 3.84 5.61
C GLU A 428 -41.75 2.72 6.24
N SER A 429 -41.80 2.66 7.58
CA SER A 429 -42.54 1.63 8.31
C SER A 429 -44.00 1.97 8.62
N GLY A 430 -44.51 3.15 8.29
CA GLY A 430 -45.94 3.48 8.41
C GLY A 430 -46.22 4.94 8.80
N GLY A 431 -46.77 5.70 7.89
CA GLY A 431 -47.63 6.87 8.14
C GLY A 431 -47.07 8.25 7.83
N VAL A 432 -47.85 9.00 7.13
CA VAL A 432 -47.66 10.37 6.57
C VAL A 432 -47.25 11.45 7.60
N ASN A 433 -47.39 11.23 8.91
CA ASN A 433 -47.13 12.22 9.95
C ASN A 433 -45.68 12.28 10.50
N GLY A 434 -44.82 11.30 10.15
CA GLY A 434 -43.47 11.23 10.69
C GLY A 434 -42.54 12.36 10.22
N GLY A 435 -42.66 12.77 8.95
CA GLY A 435 -41.76 13.76 8.35
C GLY A 435 -41.91 15.21 8.88
N LYS A 436 -43.15 15.63 9.14
CA LYS A 436 -43.36 16.99 9.72
C LYS A 436 -42.82 17.11 11.13
N ASN A 437 -43.04 16.10 11.97
CA ASN A 437 -42.50 16.07 13.32
C ASN A 437 -40.97 16.00 13.39
N LEU A 438 -40.33 15.38 12.39
CA LEU A 438 -38.89 15.31 12.28
C LEU A 438 -38.28 16.69 12.00
N LEU A 439 -38.77 17.39 10.97
CA LEU A 439 -38.24 18.70 10.60
C LEU A 439 -38.39 19.69 11.78
N VAL A 440 -39.52 19.63 12.47
CA VAL A 440 -39.77 20.43 13.66
C VAL A 440 -38.81 20.09 14.81
N ARG A 441 -38.52 18.80 15.04
CA ARG A 441 -37.54 18.39 16.08
C ARG A 441 -36.11 18.79 15.68
N MET A 442 -35.75 18.64 14.42
CA MET A 442 -34.46 19.06 13.87
C MET A 442 -34.29 20.58 14.04
N MET A 443 -35.31 21.38 13.71
CA MET A 443 -35.27 22.82 13.89
C MET A 443 -35.29 23.24 15.36
N GLN A 444 -36.00 22.54 16.25
CA GLN A 444 -36.00 22.80 17.69
C GLN A 444 -34.66 22.44 18.34
N HIS A 445 -33.99 21.38 17.85
CA HIS A 445 -32.65 21.00 18.31
C HIS A 445 -31.63 22.05 17.89
N PHE A 446 -31.70 22.49 16.63
CA PHE A 446 -30.84 23.57 16.10
C PHE A 446 -31.05 24.91 16.85
N ARG A 447 -32.29 25.29 17.16
CA ARG A 447 -32.58 26.50 17.94
C ARG A 447 -32.00 26.50 19.35
N LYS A 448 -31.77 25.33 19.94
CA LYS A 448 -31.21 25.22 21.29
C LYS A 448 -29.71 25.39 21.36
N THR A 449 -29.01 25.31 20.23
CA THR A 449 -27.57 25.04 20.25
C THR A 449 -26.67 26.14 19.72
N SER A 450 -27.18 27.28 19.18
CA SER A 450 -26.22 28.26 18.62
C SER A 450 -26.83 29.64 18.33
N SER A 451 -26.16 30.70 18.82
CA SER A 451 -26.32 32.08 18.33
C SER A 451 -25.88 32.19 16.86
N ALA A 452 -24.89 31.39 16.41
CA ALA A 452 -24.50 31.24 15.02
C ALA A 452 -25.61 30.69 14.13
N TYR A 453 -26.59 29.97 14.70
CA TYR A 453 -27.76 29.50 13.99
C TYR A 453 -28.67 30.66 13.53
N GLU A 454 -28.87 31.69 14.37
CA GLU A 454 -29.70 32.82 14.01
C GLU A 454 -29.10 33.64 12.86
N GLU A 455 -27.77 33.79 12.85
CA GLU A 455 -27.06 34.43 11.75
C GLU A 455 -27.07 33.60 10.44
N THR A 456 -26.91 32.31 10.57
CA THR A 456 -26.98 31.38 9.42
C THR A 456 -28.40 31.29 8.87
N MET A 457 -29.42 31.31 9.74
CA MET A 457 -30.81 31.31 9.33
C MET A 457 -31.22 32.66 8.72
N ALA A 458 -30.71 33.78 9.21
CA ALA A 458 -30.94 35.09 8.58
C ALA A 458 -30.36 35.11 7.14
N ARG A 459 -29.16 34.61 6.94
CA ARG A 459 -28.57 34.43 5.57
C ARG A 459 -29.37 33.46 4.69
N TRP A 460 -29.94 32.41 5.28
CA TRP A 460 -30.78 31.47 4.56
C TRP A 460 -32.16 32.02 4.24
N GLU A 461 -32.71 32.86 5.14
CA GLU A 461 -33.97 33.57 4.89
C GLU A 461 -33.86 34.64 3.80
N GLU A 462 -32.68 35.21 3.60
CA GLU A 462 -32.36 36.11 2.50
C GLU A 462 -32.17 35.39 1.16
N ASN A 463 -31.97 34.06 1.15
CA ASN A 463 -31.80 33.28 -0.06
C ASN A 463 -33.14 32.76 -0.61
N ASP A 464 -33.66 33.44 -1.64
CA ASP A 464 -34.94 33.14 -2.27
C ASP A 464 -35.07 31.72 -2.80
N ASP A 465 -33.96 31.12 -3.26
CA ASP A 465 -33.96 29.75 -3.78
C ASP A 465 -34.13 28.73 -2.65
N PHE A 466 -33.51 28.98 -1.51
CA PHE A 466 -33.67 28.15 -0.31
C PHE A 466 -35.08 28.29 0.27
N ARG A 467 -35.60 29.51 0.33
CA ARG A 467 -36.97 29.75 0.77
C ARG A 467 -37.99 29.05 -0.09
N ALA A 468 -37.81 29.08 -1.44
CA ALA A 468 -38.66 28.38 -2.38
C ALA A 468 -38.60 26.87 -2.20
N ARG A 469 -37.42 26.29 -1.98
CA ARG A 469 -37.23 24.88 -1.69
C ARG A 469 -37.82 24.45 -0.37
N TYR A 470 -37.63 25.28 0.68
CA TYR A 470 -38.18 25.07 2.02
C TYR A 470 -39.70 25.09 2.00
N THR A 471 -40.34 26.08 1.33
CA THR A 471 -41.79 26.19 1.17
C THR A 471 -42.34 24.95 0.41
N ARG A 472 -41.68 24.50 -0.65
CA ARG A 472 -42.05 23.27 -1.33
C ARG A 472 -41.97 22.03 -0.43
N LEU A 473 -40.92 21.95 0.41
CA LEU A 473 -40.75 20.86 1.38
C LEU A 473 -41.78 20.88 2.51
N THR A 474 -42.26 22.03 2.92
CA THR A 474 -43.20 22.16 4.04
C THR A 474 -44.67 22.16 3.63
N GLU A 475 -45.00 22.57 2.41
CA GLU A 475 -46.38 22.74 1.93
C GLU A 475 -46.82 21.66 0.95
N GLY A 476 -45.90 20.85 0.42
CA GLY A 476 -46.18 20.16 -0.82
C GLY A 476 -46.40 18.68 -0.89
N GLU A 477 -47.11 18.35 -1.91
CA GLU A 477 -47.29 17.03 -2.48
C GLU A 477 -45.98 16.46 -3.10
N GLU A 478 -44.92 17.27 -3.24
CA GLU A 478 -43.62 16.89 -3.85
C GLU A 478 -42.71 16.06 -2.95
N TYR A 479 -43.07 15.84 -1.69
CA TYR A 479 -42.36 14.93 -0.77
C TYR A 479 -42.28 13.48 -1.32
N ARG A 480 -43.11 13.15 -2.27
CA ARG A 480 -43.16 11.79 -2.86
C ARG A 480 -42.11 11.56 -3.95
N ASN A 481 -41.52 12.61 -4.49
CA ASN A 481 -40.64 12.57 -5.66
C ASN A 481 -39.26 13.16 -5.44
N LEU A 482 -38.85 13.46 -4.17
CA LEU A 482 -37.47 13.75 -3.91
C LEU A 482 -36.68 12.45 -4.11
N PRO A 483 -35.71 12.41 -5.03
CA PRO A 483 -34.75 11.34 -5.03
C PRO A 483 -34.18 11.28 -3.62
N CYS A 484 -34.13 10.08 -3.05
CA CYS A 484 -33.37 9.84 -1.85
C CYS A 484 -32.06 10.59 -2.03
N MET A 485 -31.65 11.42 -1.06
CA MET A 485 -30.31 11.97 -1.06
C MET A 485 -29.39 10.75 -1.09
N GLU A 486 -28.97 10.36 -2.29
CA GLU A 486 -27.98 9.34 -2.53
C GLU A 486 -26.61 9.84 -2.07
#